data_3b3f89122261a82bf4b1663d18c5ad2a
#
_entry.id   3b3f89122261a82bf4b1663d18c5ad2a
#
_cell.length_a   1.000
_cell.length_b   1.000
_cell.length_c   1.000
_cell.angle_alpha   90.00
_cell.angle_beta   90.00
_cell.angle_gamma   90.00
#
_symmetry.space_group_name_H-M   'P 1'
#
loop_
_entity.id
_entity.type
_entity.pdbx_description
1 polymer ?
#
loop_
_entity_poly.entity_id
_entity_poly.type
_entity_poly.pdbx_seq_one_letter_code
_entity_poly.pdbx_strand_id
1 'polypeptide(L)'
;MKNTKPKVRLWSVLTGLTAILTVAAIVGNIIANQYATTINVALNASTYKIIHGENTGDTEYFKKGFASDEEREAYEAELCATVEAEGAALLKNENNALPLASGAKVSLFGHGSVDLMYGGTGSGSVDTSKAPNLKQALEAQGITINQTLWDLYSSDSMMSKYSRMTPASISDTLEANTQYAVNEAPWSALSSAESSLAEYGDAAIVVLSRSGGEGADLPSGENGTSDNWISGQEGDGNYLALSAEEIELLQNLKALKDNGTFKNIIVLINSSNAIELDFLNPEICGEDYGIDAAMWIGDVGQTGINGVGQLLSGAVTPSGSLVDTYLYDNMANPAMYNFYTQAYPNAAEYNLLTEGADVQGMYSVYQEGIYLGYRYFETRYEDVVMGTAKAGDYNWATTVAYPFGYGDSYTTFAYSNFNVTESDDAFTVTLKVTNTGKTYSGKETVQVYFQSPYTDYDKANGIEKAAAELCGFAKTDVLAPGASEDVTITVKKSELRTYDANNAKTYILDAGDYYFTAATDSHNAVNNILAAKGYTLTGAKMKEIQAVNACRRDAVAKGMKLEEAMDKWQTMEQLPAEYRS
;
A
#
# COMPACT_ATOMS: atom_id res chain seq x y z
N MET A 1 72.53 37.95 -44.49
CA MET A 1 71.58 37.88 -43.40
C MET A 1 70.57 36.81 -43.74
N LYS A 2 70.56 35.64 -43.06
CA LYS A 2 69.59 34.56 -43.28
C LYS A 2 68.22 35.04 -42.82
N ASN A 3 67.22 34.89 -43.68
CA ASN A 3 65.86 35.36 -43.50
C ASN A 3 65.17 34.58 -42.34
N THR A 4 65.25 35.11 -41.12
CA THR A 4 64.73 34.47 -39.88
C THR A 4 63.26 34.77 -39.63
N LYS A 5 62.65 35.67 -40.42
CA LYS A 5 61.25 36.10 -40.24
C LYS A 5 60.18 34.99 -40.29
N PRO A 6 60.26 33.98 -41.17
CA PRO A 6 59.25 32.92 -41.18
C PRO A 6 59.34 32.00 -39.97
N LYS A 7 60.52 31.71 -39.43
CA LYS A 7 60.71 30.90 -38.23
C LYS A 7 60.17 31.60 -36.97
N VAL A 8 60.39 32.90 -36.83
CA VAL A 8 59.84 33.67 -35.70
C VAL A 8 58.29 33.68 -35.73
N ARG A 9 57.69 33.88 -36.88
CA ARG A 9 56.21 33.80 -37.02
C ARG A 9 55.65 32.42 -36.67
N LEU A 10 56.30 31.35 -37.12
CA LEU A 10 55.93 30.00 -36.79
C LEU A 10 55.94 29.74 -35.27
N TRP A 11 57.06 30.15 -34.63
CA TRP A 11 57.15 30.00 -33.17
C TRP A 11 56.18 30.87 -32.41
N SER A 12 55.88 32.07 -32.86
CA SER A 12 54.83 32.90 -32.23
C SER A 12 53.45 32.29 -32.34
N VAL A 13 53.08 31.67 -33.48
CA VAL A 13 51.84 30.98 -33.67
C VAL A 13 51.79 29.72 -32.78
N LEU A 14 52.85 28.93 -32.73
CA LEU A 14 52.93 27.76 -31.86
C LEU A 14 52.81 28.13 -30.37
N THR A 15 53.50 29.19 -29.94
CA THR A 15 53.39 29.69 -28.56
C THR A 15 51.97 30.14 -28.23
N GLY A 16 51.32 30.84 -29.16
CA GLY A 16 49.90 31.25 -28.99
C GLY A 16 48.96 30.05 -28.88
N LEU A 17 49.12 29.05 -29.73
CA LEU A 17 48.34 27.81 -29.68
C LEU A 17 48.57 27.03 -28.37
N THR A 18 49.83 26.90 -27.95
CA THR A 18 50.17 26.24 -26.69
C THR A 18 49.56 26.97 -25.49
N ALA A 19 49.60 28.30 -25.47
CA ALA A 19 49.00 29.09 -24.41
C ALA A 19 47.49 28.88 -24.34
N ILE A 20 46.78 28.86 -25.49
CA ILE A 20 45.35 28.58 -25.55
C ILE A 20 45.05 27.18 -25.04
N LEU A 21 45.80 26.17 -25.47
CA LEU A 21 45.63 24.78 -25.02
C LEU A 21 45.88 24.62 -23.51
N THR A 22 46.90 25.35 -22.98
CA THR A 22 47.16 25.34 -21.54
C THR A 22 46.01 25.95 -20.74
N VAL A 23 45.46 27.09 -21.19
CA VAL A 23 44.30 27.70 -20.55
C VAL A 23 43.08 26.75 -20.62
N ALA A 24 42.83 26.15 -21.78
CA ALA A 24 41.74 25.20 -21.94
C ALA A 24 41.90 23.96 -21.02
N ALA A 25 43.14 23.45 -20.89
CA ALA A 25 43.43 22.33 -19.98
C ALA A 25 43.25 22.72 -18.49
N ILE A 26 43.62 23.93 -18.09
CA ILE A 26 43.41 24.42 -16.72
C ILE A 26 41.91 24.55 -16.44
N VAL A 27 41.16 25.18 -17.34
CA VAL A 27 39.68 25.32 -17.20
C VAL A 27 39.00 23.96 -17.18
N GLY A 28 39.38 23.06 -18.09
CA GLY A 28 38.88 21.70 -18.14
C GLY A 28 39.14 20.91 -16.83
N ASN A 29 40.36 21.09 -16.28
CA ASN A 29 40.70 20.45 -14.99
C ASN A 29 39.87 21.02 -13.82
N ILE A 30 39.65 22.33 -13.77
CA ILE A 30 38.81 22.96 -12.74
C ILE A 30 37.38 22.40 -12.83
N ILE A 31 36.80 22.36 -14.03
CA ILE A 31 35.46 21.83 -14.26
C ILE A 31 35.41 20.34 -13.90
N ALA A 32 36.39 19.54 -14.35
CA ALA A 32 36.44 18.13 -14.03
C ALA A 32 36.53 17.85 -12.51
N ASN A 33 37.30 18.66 -11.78
CA ASN A 33 37.38 18.55 -10.33
C ASN A 33 36.07 18.99 -9.63
N GLN A 34 35.43 20.04 -10.13
CA GLN A 34 34.17 20.52 -9.58
C GLN A 34 33.05 19.48 -9.72
N TYR A 35 33.01 18.76 -10.84
CA TYR A 35 32.03 17.72 -11.13
C TYR A 35 32.61 16.31 -11.00
N ALA A 36 33.70 16.13 -10.25
CA ALA A 36 34.37 14.83 -10.15
C ALA A 36 33.48 13.71 -9.69
N THR A 37 32.61 13.96 -8.73
CA THR A 37 31.64 12.96 -8.22
C THR A 37 30.67 12.51 -9.32
N THR A 38 30.07 13.45 -10.02
CA THR A 38 29.13 13.17 -11.12
C THR A 38 29.80 12.40 -12.27
N ILE A 39 31.03 12.85 -12.65
CA ILE A 39 31.81 12.20 -13.70
C ILE A 39 32.20 10.78 -13.29
N ASN A 40 32.62 10.57 -12.04
CA ASN A 40 33.01 9.26 -11.56
C ASN A 40 31.81 8.30 -11.46
N VAL A 41 30.67 8.79 -11.03
CA VAL A 41 29.42 8.00 -11.04
C VAL A 41 29.05 7.61 -12.47
N ALA A 42 29.05 8.57 -13.41
CA ALA A 42 28.72 8.31 -14.81
C ALA A 42 29.70 7.33 -15.51
N LEU A 43 30.99 7.32 -15.07
CA LEU A 43 32.01 6.41 -15.59
C LEU A 43 32.18 5.13 -14.75
N ASN A 44 31.34 4.93 -13.73
CA ASN A 44 31.46 3.84 -12.76
C ASN A 44 32.88 3.74 -12.14
N ALA A 45 33.49 4.89 -11.84
CA ALA A 45 34.84 5.00 -11.33
C ALA A 45 34.86 5.34 -9.83
N SER A 46 35.78 4.74 -9.08
CA SER A 46 35.94 5.04 -7.66
C SER A 46 36.46 6.46 -7.42
N THR A 47 35.85 7.19 -6.49
CA THR A 47 36.31 8.54 -6.08
C THR A 47 37.37 8.53 -4.98
N TYR A 48 37.74 7.36 -4.49
CA TYR A 48 38.67 7.17 -3.39
C TYR A 48 39.78 6.19 -3.77
N LYS A 49 40.94 6.39 -3.16
CA LYS A 49 42.09 5.50 -3.28
C LYS A 49 42.16 4.61 -2.06
N ILE A 50 42.09 3.30 -2.27
CA ILE A 50 42.34 2.35 -1.21
C ILE A 50 43.85 2.31 -0.89
N ILE A 51 44.23 2.63 0.33
CA ILE A 51 45.60 2.54 0.82
C ILE A 51 45.65 1.28 1.70
N HIS A 52 46.36 0.27 1.20
CA HIS A 52 46.65 -0.95 1.99
C HIS A 52 47.85 -0.67 2.89
N GLY A 53 47.66 -0.66 4.21
CA GLY A 53 48.76 -0.59 5.19
C GLY A 53 49.41 -1.94 5.39
N GLU A 54 50.67 -1.95 5.86
CA GLU A 54 51.45 -3.19 6.08
C GLU A 54 50.88 -4.11 7.19
N ASN A 55 49.97 -3.61 8.04
CA ASN A 55 49.35 -4.33 9.13
C ASN A 55 47.79 -4.28 9.07
N THR A 56 47.22 -4.46 7.92
CA THR A 56 45.80 -4.65 7.81
C THR A 56 45.46 -6.05 8.28
N GLY A 57 44.87 -6.18 9.47
CA GLY A 57 44.14 -7.37 9.85
C GLY A 57 43.00 -7.61 8.86
N ASP A 58 42.13 -8.52 9.15
CA ASP A 58 40.92 -8.76 8.35
C ASP A 58 40.09 -7.45 8.27
N THR A 59 40.18 -6.77 7.12
CA THR A 59 39.46 -5.51 6.83
C THR A 59 38.15 -5.76 6.10
N GLU A 60 37.79 -7.00 5.89
CA GLU A 60 36.55 -7.39 5.24
C GLU A 60 35.41 -7.37 6.27
N TYR A 61 34.70 -6.24 6.33
CA TYR A 61 33.53 -6.07 7.23
C TYR A 61 32.39 -7.00 6.89
N PHE A 62 32.18 -7.25 5.59
CA PHE A 62 31.11 -8.12 5.09
C PHE A 62 31.72 -9.25 4.28
N LYS A 63 31.93 -10.39 4.92
CA LYS A 63 32.44 -11.58 4.23
C LYS A 63 31.36 -12.10 3.28
N LYS A 64 31.78 -12.54 2.10
CA LYS A 64 30.89 -13.25 1.19
C LYS A 64 30.35 -14.49 1.90
N GLY A 65 29.04 -14.57 2.07
CA GLY A 65 28.35 -15.71 2.67
C GLY A 65 28.09 -16.86 1.70
N PHE A 66 28.31 -16.62 0.39
CA PHE A 66 28.01 -17.58 -0.68
C PHE A 66 29.26 -17.95 -1.47
N ALA A 67 29.32 -19.19 -1.95
CA ALA A 67 30.45 -19.70 -2.71
C ALA A 67 30.48 -19.17 -4.14
N SER A 68 29.30 -18.81 -4.72
CA SER A 68 29.19 -18.23 -6.07
C SER A 68 28.06 -17.22 -6.14
N ASP A 69 28.02 -16.45 -7.23
CA ASP A 69 26.92 -15.51 -7.48
C ASP A 69 25.62 -16.25 -7.81
N GLU A 70 25.67 -17.43 -8.44
CA GLU A 70 24.51 -18.27 -8.70
C GLU A 70 23.86 -18.78 -7.41
N GLU A 71 24.67 -19.17 -6.41
CA GLU A 71 24.17 -19.59 -5.10
C GLU A 71 23.49 -18.40 -4.38
N ARG A 72 24.08 -17.23 -4.45
CA ARG A 72 23.51 -16.00 -3.90
C ARG A 72 22.19 -15.64 -4.59
N GLU A 73 22.14 -15.63 -5.93
CA GLU A 73 20.93 -15.31 -6.69
C GLU A 73 19.79 -16.32 -6.40
N ALA A 74 20.10 -17.59 -6.24
CA ALA A 74 19.11 -18.60 -5.87
C ALA A 74 18.54 -18.34 -4.46
N TYR A 75 19.40 -18.02 -3.50
CA TYR A 75 18.97 -17.66 -2.15
C TYR A 75 18.12 -16.38 -2.13
N GLU A 76 18.54 -15.35 -2.85
CA GLU A 76 17.82 -14.09 -2.96
C GLU A 76 16.43 -14.30 -3.58
N ALA A 77 16.33 -15.15 -4.60
CA ALA A 77 15.05 -15.49 -5.24
C ALA A 77 14.09 -16.22 -4.28
N GLU A 78 14.62 -17.17 -3.47
CA GLU A 78 13.83 -17.87 -2.46
C GLU A 78 13.41 -16.92 -1.32
N LEU A 79 14.32 -16.06 -0.87
CA LEU A 79 14.03 -15.06 0.15
C LEU A 79 12.93 -14.09 -0.29
N CYS A 80 13.01 -13.57 -1.53
CA CYS A 80 11.99 -12.71 -2.11
C CYS A 80 10.61 -13.41 -2.14
N ALA A 81 10.56 -14.66 -2.57
CA ALA A 81 9.31 -15.43 -2.59
C ALA A 81 8.76 -15.66 -1.17
N THR A 82 9.64 -15.88 -0.18
CA THR A 82 9.26 -16.02 1.22
C THR A 82 8.72 -14.73 1.80
N VAL A 83 9.39 -13.60 1.54
CA VAL A 83 8.94 -12.26 1.99
C VAL A 83 7.56 -11.96 1.44
N GLU A 84 7.33 -12.21 0.16
CA GLU A 84 6.02 -12.03 -0.48
C GLU A 84 4.95 -12.94 0.13
N ALA A 85 5.24 -14.22 0.29
CA ALA A 85 4.31 -15.19 0.88
C ALA A 85 3.94 -14.87 2.33
N GLU A 86 4.85 -14.25 3.09
CA GLU A 86 4.59 -13.80 4.47
C GLU A 86 4.00 -12.38 4.55
N GLY A 87 4.07 -11.60 3.48
CA GLY A 87 3.59 -10.22 3.41
C GLY A 87 2.24 -10.06 2.75
N ALA A 88 1.92 -10.88 1.73
CA ALA A 88 0.62 -10.82 1.05
C ALA A 88 -0.53 -11.10 2.02
N ALA A 89 -1.58 -10.25 1.95
CA ALA A 89 -2.70 -10.32 2.87
C ALA A 89 -3.95 -10.89 2.19
N LEU A 90 -4.49 -11.98 2.75
CA LEU A 90 -5.78 -12.52 2.33
C LEU A 90 -6.90 -11.62 2.90
N LEU A 91 -7.71 -11.03 2.03
CA LEU A 91 -8.77 -10.10 2.42
C LEU A 91 -10.14 -10.77 2.51
N LYS A 92 -10.39 -11.71 1.62
CA LYS A 92 -11.66 -12.42 1.50
C LYS A 92 -11.42 -13.85 1.03
N ASN A 93 -12.12 -14.83 1.62
CA ASN A 93 -12.10 -16.21 1.14
C ASN A 93 -13.41 -16.92 1.48
N GLU A 94 -14.37 -16.78 0.60
CA GLU A 94 -15.69 -17.43 0.72
C GLU A 94 -15.73 -18.72 -0.09
N ASN A 95 -16.63 -19.62 0.25
CA ASN A 95 -16.87 -20.89 -0.45
C ASN A 95 -15.63 -21.78 -0.59
N ASN A 96 -14.57 -21.58 0.20
CA ASN A 96 -13.27 -22.24 0.07
C ASN A 96 -12.68 -22.06 -1.35
N ALA A 97 -12.79 -20.86 -1.92
CA ALA A 97 -12.25 -20.54 -3.23
C ALA A 97 -10.71 -20.65 -3.27
N LEU A 98 -10.07 -20.38 -2.16
CA LEU A 98 -8.64 -20.61 -1.91
C LEU A 98 -8.44 -21.55 -0.72
N PRO A 99 -7.36 -22.37 -0.73
CA PRO A 99 -6.44 -22.56 -1.84
C PRO A 99 -7.06 -23.30 -3.03
N LEU A 100 -6.50 -23.06 -4.22
CA LEU A 100 -6.88 -23.76 -5.44
C LEU A 100 -6.66 -25.28 -5.29
N ALA A 101 -7.54 -26.08 -5.83
CA ALA A 101 -7.37 -27.52 -5.84
C ALA A 101 -6.13 -27.92 -6.67
N SER A 102 -5.46 -29.01 -6.26
CA SER A 102 -4.34 -29.55 -7.03
C SER A 102 -4.77 -29.89 -8.47
N GLY A 103 -4.01 -29.40 -9.44
CA GLY A 103 -4.29 -29.57 -10.86
C GLY A 103 -5.45 -28.71 -11.38
N ALA A 104 -5.88 -27.70 -10.66
CA ALA A 104 -6.92 -26.77 -11.11
C ALA A 104 -6.58 -26.17 -12.47
N LYS A 105 -7.61 -25.92 -13.27
CA LYS A 105 -7.53 -25.23 -14.56
C LYS A 105 -8.13 -23.85 -14.44
N VAL A 106 -7.35 -22.80 -14.64
CA VAL A 106 -7.75 -21.42 -14.38
C VAL A 106 -7.55 -20.51 -15.58
N SER A 107 -8.32 -19.45 -15.65
CA SER A 107 -8.19 -18.36 -16.62
C SER A 107 -7.71 -17.09 -15.91
N LEU A 108 -6.64 -16.46 -16.45
CA LEU A 108 -6.08 -15.21 -15.92
C LEU A 108 -6.62 -14.02 -16.70
N PHE A 109 -7.18 -13.06 -15.99
CA PHE A 109 -7.82 -11.88 -16.55
C PHE A 109 -7.19 -10.59 -16.05
N GLY A 110 -7.44 -9.50 -16.78
CA GLY A 110 -6.86 -8.19 -16.57
C GLY A 110 -5.47 -8.08 -17.19
N HIS A 111 -5.15 -6.92 -17.77
CA HIS A 111 -3.81 -6.73 -18.34
C HIS A 111 -2.71 -6.89 -17.27
N GLY A 112 -3.00 -6.59 -16.01
CA GLY A 112 -2.11 -6.84 -14.86
C GLY A 112 -1.67 -8.30 -14.73
N SER A 113 -2.43 -9.27 -15.26
CA SER A 113 -2.04 -10.69 -15.22
C SER A 113 -0.80 -10.99 -16.07
N VAL A 114 -0.57 -10.25 -17.14
CA VAL A 114 0.59 -10.37 -18.05
C VAL A 114 1.61 -9.24 -17.86
N ASP A 115 1.21 -8.15 -17.22
CA ASP A 115 2.01 -6.95 -16.95
C ASP A 115 1.94 -6.59 -15.46
N LEU A 116 2.55 -7.41 -14.60
CA LEU A 116 2.57 -7.24 -13.15
C LEU A 116 3.33 -5.98 -12.73
N MET A 117 2.92 -5.42 -11.59
CA MET A 117 3.75 -4.48 -10.83
C MET A 117 4.75 -5.27 -10.00
N TYR A 118 6.01 -5.21 -10.40
CA TYR A 118 7.13 -5.81 -9.66
C TYR A 118 7.76 -4.81 -8.69
N GLY A 119 7.60 -3.53 -8.93
CA GLY A 119 8.11 -2.43 -8.11
C GLY A 119 7.60 -1.10 -8.60
N GLY A 120 7.83 -0.05 -7.82
CA GLY A 120 7.41 1.32 -8.14
C GLY A 120 8.22 1.97 -9.25
N THR A 121 7.90 3.23 -9.54
CA THR A 121 8.66 4.09 -10.45
C THR A 121 9.92 4.65 -9.77
N GLY A 122 10.82 5.23 -10.55
CA GLY A 122 12.05 5.87 -10.05
C GLY A 122 13.03 4.87 -9.42
N SER A 123 13.54 5.20 -8.24
CA SER A 123 14.51 4.35 -7.51
C SER A 123 13.92 3.02 -7.04
N GLY A 124 12.60 2.91 -6.95
CA GLY A 124 11.88 1.68 -6.60
C GLY A 124 11.69 0.71 -7.76
N SER A 125 12.17 1.05 -8.97
CA SER A 125 12.02 0.19 -10.14
C SER A 125 12.85 -1.10 -10.02
N VAL A 126 12.32 -2.17 -10.62
CA VAL A 126 12.92 -3.51 -10.59
C VAL A 126 13.29 -3.96 -12.00
N ASP A 127 14.46 -4.58 -12.15
CA ASP A 127 14.82 -5.26 -13.42
C ASP A 127 13.99 -6.52 -13.59
N THR A 128 13.01 -6.45 -14.50
CA THR A 128 12.08 -7.55 -14.79
C THR A 128 12.55 -8.50 -15.87
N SER A 129 13.73 -8.30 -16.47
CA SER A 129 14.21 -9.09 -17.60
C SER A 129 14.34 -10.60 -17.33
N LYS A 130 14.51 -10.97 -16.05
CA LYS A 130 14.58 -12.36 -15.58
C LYS A 130 13.47 -12.69 -14.57
N ALA A 131 12.54 -11.79 -14.33
CA ALA A 131 11.47 -12.01 -13.35
C ALA A 131 10.49 -13.09 -13.85
N PRO A 132 10.09 -14.05 -13.01
CA PRO A 132 9.00 -14.96 -13.34
C PRO A 132 7.68 -14.18 -13.41
N ASN A 133 6.76 -14.63 -14.26
CA ASN A 133 5.42 -14.07 -14.35
C ASN A 133 4.40 -14.94 -13.57
N LEU A 134 3.18 -14.45 -13.41
CA LEU A 134 2.11 -15.15 -12.68
C LEU A 134 1.82 -16.53 -13.26
N LYS A 135 1.79 -16.66 -14.59
CA LYS A 135 1.58 -17.97 -15.24
C LYS A 135 2.65 -18.98 -14.82
N GLN A 136 3.92 -18.60 -14.89
CA GLN A 136 5.03 -19.47 -14.51
C GLN A 136 4.97 -19.84 -13.02
N ALA A 137 4.62 -18.89 -12.15
CA ALA A 137 4.47 -19.15 -10.72
C ALA A 137 3.37 -20.16 -10.42
N LEU A 138 2.21 -20.06 -11.08
CA LEU A 138 1.11 -21.00 -10.93
C LEU A 138 1.40 -22.38 -11.55
N GLU A 139 2.00 -22.42 -12.73
CA GLU A 139 2.41 -23.67 -13.38
C GLU A 139 3.44 -24.44 -12.53
N ALA A 140 4.35 -23.74 -11.86
CA ALA A 140 5.29 -24.34 -10.91
C ALA A 140 4.59 -25.04 -9.72
N GLN A 141 3.36 -24.63 -9.39
CA GLN A 141 2.51 -25.26 -8.39
C GLN A 141 1.55 -26.31 -8.97
N GLY A 142 1.70 -26.66 -10.24
CA GLY A 142 0.86 -27.68 -10.91
C GLY A 142 -0.54 -27.17 -11.32
N ILE A 143 -0.76 -25.87 -11.35
CA ILE A 143 -1.99 -25.25 -11.86
C ILE A 143 -1.88 -25.09 -13.38
N THR A 144 -2.95 -25.40 -14.09
CA THR A 144 -2.98 -25.31 -15.56
C THR A 144 -3.65 -24.00 -15.99
N ILE A 145 -2.96 -23.24 -16.82
CA ILE A 145 -3.42 -21.91 -17.24
C ILE A 145 -4.06 -21.97 -18.63
N ASN A 146 -5.13 -21.20 -18.84
CA ASN A 146 -5.74 -20.98 -20.15
C ASN A 146 -4.76 -20.30 -21.10
N GLN A 147 -4.07 -21.09 -21.91
CA GLN A 147 -3.04 -20.60 -22.82
C GLN A 147 -3.62 -19.68 -23.91
N THR A 148 -4.83 -19.94 -24.37
CA THR A 148 -5.47 -19.10 -25.41
C THR A 148 -5.72 -17.67 -24.91
N LEU A 149 -6.20 -17.54 -23.67
CA LEU A 149 -6.44 -16.23 -23.06
C LEU A 149 -5.12 -15.53 -22.72
N TRP A 150 -4.14 -16.30 -22.21
CA TRP A 150 -2.80 -15.77 -21.93
C TRP A 150 -2.12 -15.21 -23.17
N ASP A 151 -2.14 -15.98 -24.30
CA ASP A 151 -1.54 -15.54 -25.57
C ASP A 151 -2.25 -14.31 -26.14
N LEU A 152 -3.57 -14.18 -25.91
CA LEU A 152 -4.31 -13.00 -26.32
C LEU A 152 -3.84 -11.77 -25.55
N TYR A 153 -3.86 -11.80 -24.21
CA TYR A 153 -3.43 -10.66 -23.38
C TYR A 153 -1.96 -10.29 -23.61
N SER A 154 -1.07 -11.29 -23.76
CA SER A 154 0.37 -11.06 -23.99
C SER A 154 0.74 -10.73 -25.42
N SER A 155 -0.23 -10.67 -26.36
CA SER A 155 0.04 -10.32 -27.76
C SER A 155 0.47 -8.85 -27.91
N ASP A 156 1.37 -8.58 -28.87
CA ASP A 156 1.82 -7.21 -29.17
C ASP A 156 0.65 -6.25 -29.45
N SER A 157 -0.43 -6.75 -30.06
CA SER A 157 -1.62 -5.95 -30.35
C SER A 157 -2.41 -5.55 -29.12
N MET A 158 -2.49 -6.42 -28.11
CA MET A 158 -3.15 -6.12 -26.83
C MET A 158 -2.25 -5.23 -25.98
N MET A 159 -1.00 -5.60 -25.81
CA MET A 159 -0.04 -4.86 -25.00
C MET A 159 0.20 -3.43 -25.50
N SER A 160 0.25 -3.20 -26.81
CA SER A 160 0.42 -1.86 -27.37
C SER A 160 -0.82 -0.97 -27.22
N LYS A 161 -2.00 -1.56 -27.01
CA LYS A 161 -3.26 -0.80 -26.95
C LYS A 161 -3.82 -0.66 -25.55
N TYR A 162 -3.63 -1.64 -24.69
CA TYR A 162 -4.29 -1.78 -23.40
C TYR A 162 -3.31 -2.01 -22.23
N SER A 163 -2.04 -1.61 -22.34
CA SER A 163 -1.14 -1.64 -21.21
C SER A 163 -1.32 -0.39 -20.33
N ARG A 164 -1.10 -0.56 -19.02
CA ARG A 164 -1.10 0.60 -18.12
C ARG A 164 -0.06 1.63 -18.56
N MET A 165 -0.34 2.87 -18.25
CA MET A 165 0.58 3.96 -18.49
C MET A 165 1.23 4.38 -17.18
N THR A 166 2.54 4.54 -17.22
CA THR A 166 3.35 5.03 -16.09
C THR A 166 4.35 6.04 -16.60
N PRO A 167 4.68 7.08 -15.81
CA PRO A 167 5.78 7.97 -16.15
C PRO A 167 7.09 7.17 -16.31
N ALA A 168 7.77 7.35 -17.43
CA ALA A 168 8.99 6.58 -17.74
C ALA A 168 10.24 7.15 -17.03
N SER A 169 10.21 8.41 -16.62
CA SER A 169 11.33 9.08 -15.96
C SER A 169 10.88 10.25 -15.10
N ILE A 170 11.75 10.72 -14.19
CA ILE A 170 11.48 11.94 -13.41
C ILE A 170 11.26 13.16 -14.30
N SER A 171 11.90 13.25 -15.47
CA SER A 171 11.66 14.33 -16.42
C SER A 171 10.27 14.25 -17.04
N ASP A 172 9.75 13.05 -17.27
CA ASP A 172 8.41 12.84 -17.82
C ASP A 172 7.33 13.20 -16.80
N THR A 173 7.59 13.04 -15.51
CA THR A 173 6.68 13.42 -14.43
C THR A 173 6.52 14.93 -14.27
N LEU A 174 7.48 15.70 -14.73
CA LEU A 174 7.45 17.17 -14.73
C LEU A 174 6.74 17.73 -15.97
N GLU A 175 6.45 16.89 -16.96
CA GLU A 175 5.66 17.27 -18.13
C GLU A 175 4.18 16.91 -17.90
N ALA A 176 3.29 17.87 -18.04
CA ALA A 176 1.85 17.75 -17.78
C ALA A 176 1.09 16.67 -18.60
N ASN A 177 1.81 15.89 -19.41
CA ASN A 177 1.24 14.92 -20.34
C ASN A 177 1.58 13.47 -20.01
N THR A 178 2.36 13.19 -18.95
CA THR A 178 2.77 11.83 -18.60
C THR A 178 2.08 11.44 -17.29
N GLN A 179 1.05 10.64 -17.39
CA GLN A 179 0.18 10.32 -16.27
C GLN A 179 0.02 8.84 -16.09
N TYR A 180 -0.36 8.45 -14.87
CA TYR A 180 -0.78 7.10 -14.58
C TYR A 180 -2.15 6.83 -15.20
N ALA A 181 -2.32 5.69 -15.87
CA ALA A 181 -3.62 5.21 -16.33
C ALA A 181 -3.69 3.68 -16.25
N VAL A 182 -4.85 3.16 -15.90
CA VAL A 182 -5.12 1.71 -15.84
C VAL A 182 -5.14 1.12 -17.25
N ASN A 183 -5.91 1.71 -18.16
CA ASN A 183 -6.03 1.34 -19.55
C ASN A 183 -6.34 -0.16 -19.78
N GLU A 184 -7.28 -0.71 -18.98
CA GLU A 184 -7.70 -2.11 -19.12
C GLU A 184 -8.42 -2.35 -20.46
N ALA A 185 -8.37 -3.59 -20.94
CA ALA A 185 -9.00 -4.00 -22.18
C ALA A 185 -10.53 -4.16 -22.00
N PRO A 186 -11.38 -3.59 -22.86
CA PRO A 186 -12.80 -3.83 -22.82
C PRO A 186 -13.12 -5.30 -23.08
N TRP A 187 -14.21 -5.83 -22.51
CA TRP A 187 -14.60 -7.24 -22.66
C TRP A 187 -14.65 -7.71 -24.12
N SER A 188 -15.12 -6.86 -25.02
CA SER A 188 -15.20 -7.16 -26.46
C SER A 188 -13.87 -7.54 -27.09
N ALA A 189 -12.75 -7.09 -26.55
CA ALA A 189 -11.40 -7.45 -27.02
C ALA A 189 -11.03 -8.91 -26.71
N LEU A 190 -11.74 -9.56 -25.77
CA LEU A 190 -11.48 -10.93 -25.33
C LEU A 190 -12.26 -11.99 -26.12
N SER A 191 -13.12 -11.58 -27.06
CA SER A 191 -14.06 -12.45 -27.79
C SER A 191 -13.42 -13.66 -28.46
N SER A 192 -12.19 -13.55 -28.94
CA SER A 192 -11.47 -14.67 -29.59
C SER A 192 -11.09 -15.80 -28.61
N ALA A 193 -11.02 -15.52 -27.29
CA ALA A 193 -10.67 -16.48 -26.27
C ALA A 193 -11.90 -17.08 -25.56
N GLU A 194 -13.11 -16.53 -25.73
CA GLU A 194 -14.31 -16.95 -25.01
C GLU A 194 -14.58 -18.45 -25.08
N SER A 195 -14.36 -19.09 -26.25
CA SER A 195 -14.61 -20.52 -26.44
C SER A 195 -13.71 -21.43 -25.58
N SER A 196 -12.59 -20.91 -25.07
CA SER A 196 -11.65 -21.63 -24.21
C SER A 196 -12.02 -21.59 -22.71
N LEU A 197 -12.84 -20.63 -22.27
CA LEU A 197 -13.07 -20.34 -20.86
C LEU A 197 -13.69 -21.50 -20.08
N ALA A 198 -14.63 -22.22 -20.70
CA ALA A 198 -15.32 -23.34 -20.03
C ALA A 198 -14.38 -24.51 -19.68
N GLU A 199 -13.29 -24.72 -20.44
CA GLU A 199 -12.30 -25.75 -20.11
C GLU A 199 -11.42 -25.36 -18.91
N TYR A 200 -11.26 -24.07 -18.66
CA TYR A 200 -10.40 -23.51 -17.59
C TYR A 200 -11.23 -22.79 -16.55
N GLY A 201 -12.38 -23.38 -16.20
CA GLY A 201 -13.42 -22.78 -15.37
C GLY A 201 -13.30 -23.03 -13.88
N ASP A 202 -12.23 -23.65 -13.35
CA ASP A 202 -12.10 -23.83 -11.91
C ASP A 202 -11.99 -22.51 -11.17
N ALA A 203 -11.33 -21.52 -11.77
CA ALA A 203 -11.36 -20.13 -11.30
C ALA A 203 -11.08 -19.13 -12.43
N ALA A 204 -11.73 -17.96 -12.36
CA ALA A 204 -11.28 -16.74 -13.01
C ALA A 204 -10.43 -15.96 -12.01
N ILE A 205 -9.15 -15.72 -12.32
CA ILE A 205 -8.24 -14.92 -11.49
C ILE A 205 -8.04 -13.58 -12.18
N VAL A 206 -8.47 -12.52 -11.53
CA VAL A 206 -8.38 -11.13 -12.02
C VAL A 206 -7.24 -10.43 -11.31
N VAL A 207 -6.35 -9.78 -12.06
CA VAL A 207 -5.27 -8.97 -11.47
C VAL A 207 -5.56 -7.50 -11.69
N LEU A 208 -5.86 -6.79 -10.61
CA LEU A 208 -6.04 -5.33 -10.59
C LEU A 208 -4.71 -4.67 -10.23
N SER A 209 -4.14 -3.91 -11.15
CA SER A 209 -2.84 -3.28 -10.95
C SER A 209 -2.92 -1.77 -10.93
N ARG A 210 -2.19 -1.14 -9.99
CA ARG A 210 -2.00 0.31 -9.94
C ARG A 210 -0.51 0.61 -9.82
N SER A 211 0.00 1.40 -10.75
CA SER A 211 1.37 1.90 -10.68
C SER A 211 1.45 3.12 -9.77
N GLY A 212 2.57 3.27 -9.10
CA GLY A 212 2.91 4.43 -8.28
C GLY A 212 4.39 4.42 -7.97
N GLY A 213 4.89 5.48 -7.34
CA GLY A 213 6.27 5.54 -6.90
C GLY A 213 6.88 6.94 -7.02
N GLU A 214 8.20 6.99 -7.00
CA GLU A 214 8.96 8.24 -7.02
C GLU A 214 8.70 9.03 -8.29
N GLY A 215 8.53 10.34 -8.12
CA GLY A 215 8.61 11.32 -9.21
C GLY A 215 7.28 11.81 -9.78
N ALA A 216 6.14 11.18 -9.46
CA ALA A 216 4.82 11.67 -9.88
C ALA A 216 3.77 11.41 -8.80
N ASP A 217 2.94 12.42 -8.54
CA ASP A 217 1.76 12.27 -7.70
C ASP A 217 0.69 11.45 -8.43
N LEU A 218 0.00 10.59 -7.67
CA LEU A 218 -1.14 9.84 -8.20
C LEU A 218 -2.31 10.79 -8.49
N PRO A 219 -3.03 10.61 -9.59
CA PRO A 219 -4.29 11.32 -9.79
C PRO A 219 -5.30 10.81 -8.76
N SER A 220 -5.94 11.71 -8.04
CA SER A 220 -6.92 11.39 -7.02
C SER A 220 -8.09 12.36 -7.07
N GLY A 221 -9.32 11.84 -7.07
CA GLY A 221 -10.60 12.51 -6.85
C GLY A 221 -10.73 13.98 -7.27
N GLU A 222 -11.50 14.76 -6.52
CA GLU A 222 -11.91 16.14 -6.87
C GLU A 222 -10.77 17.14 -7.10
N ASN A 223 -9.60 16.91 -6.52
CA ASN A 223 -8.45 17.80 -6.67
C ASN A 223 -7.43 17.28 -7.70
N GLY A 224 -7.40 15.98 -7.95
CA GLY A 224 -6.79 15.42 -9.14
C GLY A 224 -7.78 15.54 -10.25
N THR A 225 -7.88 16.74 -10.79
CA THR A 225 -8.89 17.07 -11.77
C THR A 225 -8.92 16.04 -12.90
N SER A 226 -10.11 15.70 -13.36
CA SER A 226 -10.36 14.91 -14.57
C SER A 226 -9.54 15.36 -15.79
N ASP A 227 -9.01 16.58 -15.76
CA ASP A 227 -8.12 17.12 -16.77
C ASP A 227 -6.75 16.42 -16.81
N ASN A 228 -6.43 15.66 -15.77
CA ASN A 228 -5.19 14.88 -15.67
C ASN A 228 -5.33 13.41 -16.12
N TRP A 229 -6.52 12.96 -16.51
CA TRP A 229 -6.71 11.62 -17.04
C TRP A 229 -6.33 11.53 -18.50
N ILE A 230 -5.56 10.52 -18.83
CA ILE A 230 -5.25 10.21 -20.23
C ILE A 230 -6.50 9.64 -20.88
N SER A 231 -6.75 10.06 -22.11
CA SER A 231 -7.90 9.65 -22.91
C SER A 231 -8.06 8.12 -22.94
N GLY A 232 -9.21 7.62 -22.56
CA GLY A 232 -9.55 6.21 -22.46
C GLY A 232 -10.05 5.78 -21.09
N GLN A 233 -9.87 6.61 -20.08
CA GLN A 233 -10.53 6.44 -18.79
C GLN A 233 -11.66 7.45 -18.67
N GLU A 234 -12.82 7.10 -19.19
CA GLU A 234 -14.07 7.79 -18.91
C GLU A 234 -14.62 7.25 -17.58
N GLY A 235 -14.21 7.87 -16.49
CA GLY A 235 -14.69 7.59 -15.15
C GLY A 235 -14.77 8.88 -14.37
N ASP A 236 -15.07 8.78 -13.12
CA ASP A 236 -15.17 9.89 -12.15
C ASP A 236 -13.82 10.54 -11.80
N GLY A 237 -12.74 10.15 -12.49
CA GLY A 237 -11.41 10.71 -12.30
C GLY A 237 -10.64 10.12 -11.12
N ASN A 238 -11.06 9.01 -10.51
CA ASN A 238 -10.35 8.37 -9.41
C ASN A 238 -9.50 7.18 -9.87
N TYR A 239 -8.19 7.40 -10.00
CA TYR A 239 -7.23 6.34 -10.38
C TYR A 239 -7.20 5.16 -9.40
N LEU A 240 -7.56 5.39 -8.16
CA LEU A 240 -7.54 4.36 -7.10
C LEU A 240 -8.86 3.59 -7.01
N ALA A 241 -9.90 3.97 -7.74
CA ALA A 241 -11.13 3.20 -7.93
C ALA A 241 -11.02 2.23 -9.12
N LEU A 242 -12.03 1.37 -9.31
CA LEU A 242 -12.13 0.55 -10.52
C LEU A 242 -12.41 1.43 -11.75
N SER A 243 -11.74 1.13 -12.86
CA SER A 243 -12.07 1.71 -14.16
C SER A 243 -13.37 1.12 -14.73
N ALA A 244 -13.96 1.79 -15.72
CA ALA A 244 -15.16 1.29 -16.39
C ALA A 244 -14.94 -0.09 -17.02
N GLU A 245 -13.77 -0.34 -17.58
CA GLU A 245 -13.40 -1.62 -18.20
C GLU A 245 -13.16 -2.71 -17.15
N GLU A 246 -12.60 -2.39 -15.98
CA GLU A 246 -12.48 -3.33 -14.86
C GLU A 246 -13.85 -3.70 -14.30
N ILE A 247 -14.78 -2.75 -14.20
CA ILE A 247 -16.18 -2.99 -13.82
C ILE A 247 -16.84 -3.90 -14.87
N GLU A 248 -16.73 -3.58 -16.16
CA GLU A 248 -17.26 -4.40 -17.25
C GLU A 248 -16.71 -5.84 -17.19
N LEU A 249 -15.40 -5.99 -16.92
CA LEU A 249 -14.76 -7.30 -16.77
C LEU A 249 -15.40 -8.10 -15.64
N LEU A 250 -15.53 -7.52 -14.44
CA LEU A 250 -16.09 -8.18 -13.27
C LEU A 250 -17.57 -8.55 -13.49
N GLN A 251 -18.39 -7.69 -14.11
CA GLN A 251 -19.78 -7.95 -14.45
C GLN A 251 -19.92 -9.15 -15.41
N ASN A 252 -19.07 -9.22 -16.44
CA ASN A 252 -19.06 -10.34 -17.38
C ASN A 252 -18.61 -11.65 -16.70
N LEU A 253 -17.60 -11.59 -15.83
CA LEU A 253 -17.14 -12.75 -15.07
C LEU A 253 -18.22 -13.25 -14.12
N LYS A 254 -18.96 -12.35 -13.45
CA LYS A 254 -20.12 -12.71 -12.63
C LYS A 254 -21.19 -13.44 -13.45
N ALA A 255 -21.52 -12.95 -14.64
CA ALA A 255 -22.47 -13.60 -15.54
C ALA A 255 -21.99 -14.99 -15.97
N LEU A 256 -20.70 -15.17 -16.23
CA LEU A 256 -20.08 -16.46 -16.57
C LEU A 256 -20.05 -17.41 -15.35
N LYS A 257 -19.89 -16.90 -14.15
CA LYS A 257 -20.01 -17.68 -12.92
C LYS A 257 -21.46 -18.14 -12.72
N ASP A 258 -22.43 -17.25 -12.89
CA ASP A 258 -23.85 -17.55 -12.71
C ASP A 258 -24.38 -18.62 -13.70
N ASN A 259 -23.82 -18.68 -14.90
CA ASN A 259 -24.13 -19.70 -15.88
C ASN A 259 -23.31 -21.00 -15.73
N GLY A 260 -22.39 -21.05 -14.74
CA GLY A 260 -21.59 -22.23 -14.42
C GLY A 260 -20.31 -22.40 -15.23
N THR A 261 -19.90 -21.41 -16.02
CA THR A 261 -18.61 -21.42 -16.73
C THR A 261 -17.45 -21.35 -15.76
N PHE A 262 -17.51 -20.47 -14.76
CA PHE A 262 -16.54 -20.40 -13.67
C PHE A 262 -17.15 -20.86 -12.34
N LYS A 263 -16.33 -21.54 -11.52
CA LYS A 263 -16.71 -21.90 -10.16
C LYS A 263 -16.48 -20.73 -9.18
N ASN A 264 -15.30 -20.10 -9.30
CA ASN A 264 -14.85 -19.05 -8.41
C ASN A 264 -14.31 -17.85 -9.19
N ILE A 265 -14.47 -16.65 -8.62
CA ILE A 265 -13.79 -15.42 -9.04
C ILE A 265 -12.83 -15.02 -7.92
N ILE A 266 -11.55 -14.89 -8.25
CA ILE A 266 -10.47 -14.55 -7.33
C ILE A 266 -9.84 -13.24 -7.82
N VAL A 267 -9.67 -12.27 -6.94
CA VAL A 267 -9.04 -10.98 -7.26
C VAL A 267 -7.69 -10.88 -6.57
N LEU A 268 -6.66 -10.56 -7.34
CA LEU A 268 -5.33 -10.18 -6.84
C LEU A 268 -5.15 -8.68 -6.98
N ILE A 269 -4.85 -8.02 -5.88
CA ILE A 269 -4.61 -6.57 -5.82
C ILE A 269 -3.10 -6.34 -5.87
N ASN A 270 -2.60 -6.04 -7.07
CA ASN A 270 -1.19 -5.82 -7.35
C ASN A 270 -0.90 -4.32 -7.37
N SER A 271 -0.84 -3.75 -6.19
CA SER A 271 -0.63 -2.32 -5.98
C SER A 271 -0.04 -2.06 -4.60
N SER A 272 1.00 -1.23 -4.54
CA SER A 272 1.48 -0.65 -3.28
C SER A 272 0.62 0.53 -2.80
N ASN A 273 -0.21 1.08 -3.69
CA ASN A 273 -1.16 2.14 -3.35
C ASN A 273 -2.46 1.55 -2.78
N ALA A 274 -3.05 2.22 -1.80
CA ALA A 274 -4.33 1.82 -1.24
C ALA A 274 -5.47 2.14 -2.23
N ILE A 275 -5.86 1.15 -3.05
CA ILE A 275 -7.03 1.26 -3.93
C ILE A 275 -8.31 1.16 -3.12
N GLU A 276 -9.39 1.72 -3.63
CA GLU A 276 -10.72 1.59 -3.05
C GLU A 276 -11.23 0.15 -3.18
N LEU A 277 -11.81 -0.39 -2.11
CA LEU A 277 -12.25 -1.78 -2.04
C LEU A 277 -13.77 -1.92 -1.87
N ASP A 278 -14.53 -0.94 -2.33
CA ASP A 278 -16.00 -0.94 -2.31
C ASP A 278 -16.56 -2.12 -3.11
N PHE A 279 -15.93 -2.49 -4.23
CA PHE A 279 -16.33 -3.60 -5.09
C PHE A 279 -16.27 -4.98 -4.41
N LEU A 280 -15.64 -5.11 -3.27
CA LEU A 280 -15.65 -6.34 -2.45
C LEU A 280 -16.89 -6.43 -1.54
N ASN A 281 -17.66 -5.33 -1.42
CA ASN A 281 -18.84 -5.25 -0.55
C ASN A 281 -20.09 -4.79 -1.33
N PRO A 282 -20.98 -5.73 -1.73
CA PRO A 282 -22.18 -5.40 -2.50
C PRO A 282 -23.15 -4.42 -1.80
N GLU A 283 -23.14 -4.37 -0.45
CA GLU A 283 -23.98 -3.45 0.31
C GLU A 283 -23.50 -1.99 0.18
N ILE A 284 -22.25 -1.78 -0.16
CA ILE A 284 -21.63 -0.46 -0.33
C ILE A 284 -21.66 -0.02 -1.79
N CYS A 285 -21.10 -0.82 -2.71
CA CYS A 285 -21.05 -0.45 -4.13
C CYS A 285 -22.41 -0.62 -4.84
N GLY A 286 -23.35 -1.37 -4.25
CA GLY A 286 -24.67 -1.59 -4.81
C GLY A 286 -24.74 -2.68 -5.89
N GLU A 287 -23.64 -3.37 -6.17
CA GLU A 287 -23.54 -4.43 -7.17
C GLU A 287 -22.75 -5.63 -6.62
N ASP A 288 -23.24 -6.85 -6.87
CA ASP A 288 -22.55 -8.09 -6.53
C ASP A 288 -21.74 -8.61 -7.72
N TYR A 289 -20.43 -8.48 -7.66
CA TYR A 289 -19.49 -9.00 -8.66
C TYR A 289 -19.18 -10.50 -8.49
N GLY A 290 -19.74 -11.17 -7.50
CA GLY A 290 -19.56 -12.60 -7.26
C GLY A 290 -18.14 -13.01 -6.89
N ILE A 291 -17.34 -12.12 -6.33
CA ILE A 291 -15.95 -12.36 -5.94
C ILE A 291 -15.93 -13.25 -4.69
N ASP A 292 -15.32 -14.43 -4.82
CA ASP A 292 -15.21 -15.41 -3.73
C ASP A 292 -13.96 -15.20 -2.87
N ALA A 293 -12.86 -14.76 -3.50
CA ALA A 293 -11.63 -14.49 -2.78
C ALA A 293 -10.92 -13.24 -3.31
N ALA A 294 -10.25 -12.53 -2.40
CA ALA A 294 -9.41 -11.39 -2.73
C ALA A 294 -8.13 -11.42 -1.89
N MET A 295 -6.99 -11.12 -2.53
CA MET A 295 -5.69 -11.09 -1.87
C MET A 295 -4.92 -9.85 -2.32
N TRP A 296 -4.44 -9.06 -1.36
CA TRP A 296 -3.49 -8.00 -1.62
C TRP A 296 -2.08 -8.59 -1.73
N ILE A 297 -1.40 -8.31 -2.83
CA ILE A 297 -0.05 -8.81 -3.14
C ILE A 297 0.97 -7.69 -3.33
N GLY A 298 0.58 -6.42 -3.18
CA GLY A 298 1.47 -5.27 -3.31
C GLY A 298 2.24 -5.24 -4.63
N ASP A 299 3.46 -4.72 -4.60
CA ASP A 299 4.45 -4.81 -5.67
C ASP A 299 5.36 -6.01 -5.34
N VAL A 300 5.27 -7.05 -6.16
CA VAL A 300 5.77 -8.40 -5.79
C VAL A 300 7.31 -8.55 -5.75
N GLY A 301 8.08 -7.49 -6.09
CA GLY A 301 9.53 -7.63 -6.23
C GLY A 301 9.93 -8.54 -7.40
N GLN A 302 11.24 -8.76 -7.58
CA GLN A 302 11.73 -9.47 -8.77
C GLN A 302 11.25 -10.92 -8.88
N THR A 303 11.13 -11.65 -7.76
CA THR A 303 10.77 -13.08 -7.74
C THR A 303 9.65 -13.43 -6.78
N GLY A 304 9.08 -12.45 -6.09
CA GLY A 304 8.03 -12.66 -5.07
C GLY A 304 6.75 -13.27 -5.62
N ILE A 305 6.46 -13.10 -6.92
CA ILE A 305 5.30 -13.75 -7.55
C ILE A 305 5.28 -15.28 -7.35
N ASN A 306 6.43 -15.92 -7.15
CA ASN A 306 6.50 -17.33 -6.78
C ASN A 306 5.85 -17.59 -5.40
N GLY A 307 5.99 -16.67 -4.45
CA GLY A 307 5.30 -16.69 -3.15
C GLY A 307 3.78 -16.61 -3.32
N VAL A 308 3.30 -15.75 -4.21
CA VAL A 308 1.86 -15.67 -4.56
C VAL A 308 1.38 -17.02 -5.11
N GLY A 309 2.14 -17.65 -6.02
CA GLY A 309 1.82 -18.99 -6.52
C GLY A 309 1.70 -20.02 -5.39
N GLN A 310 2.61 -19.99 -4.40
CA GLN A 310 2.58 -20.87 -3.22
C GLN A 310 1.34 -20.61 -2.34
N LEU A 311 0.95 -19.35 -2.16
CA LEU A 311 -0.27 -18.99 -1.42
C LEU A 311 -1.52 -19.51 -2.13
N LEU A 312 -1.67 -19.21 -3.42
CA LEU A 312 -2.85 -19.61 -4.20
C LEU A 312 -3.02 -21.13 -4.28
N SER A 313 -1.93 -21.89 -4.28
CA SER A 313 -1.95 -23.36 -4.29
C SER A 313 -2.11 -24.00 -2.91
N GLY A 314 -1.95 -23.22 -1.83
CA GLY A 314 -1.95 -23.73 -0.46
C GLY A 314 -0.63 -24.42 -0.04
N ALA A 315 0.43 -24.29 -0.81
CA ALA A 315 1.77 -24.71 -0.40
C ALA A 315 2.26 -23.92 0.82
N VAL A 316 1.83 -22.66 0.89
CA VAL A 316 1.99 -21.77 2.06
C VAL A 316 0.62 -21.26 2.48
N THR A 317 0.37 -21.21 3.79
CA THR A 317 -0.86 -20.61 4.35
C THR A 317 -0.65 -19.10 4.55
N PRO A 318 -1.59 -18.24 4.10
CA PRO A 318 -1.48 -16.79 4.30
C PRO A 318 -1.30 -16.42 5.77
N SER A 319 -0.41 -15.47 6.03
CA SER A 319 -0.11 -14.94 7.37
C SER A 319 0.28 -13.45 7.33
N GLY A 320 0.14 -12.81 6.17
CA GLY A 320 0.38 -11.39 5.99
C GLY A 320 -0.75 -10.54 6.54
N SER A 321 -0.43 -9.30 6.88
CA SER A 321 -1.37 -8.32 7.42
C SER A 321 -1.21 -7.00 6.67
N LEU A 322 -2.31 -6.32 6.41
CA LEU A 322 -2.31 -4.99 5.78
C LEU A 322 -1.53 -3.98 6.61
N VAL A 323 -0.74 -3.16 5.96
CA VAL A 323 0.04 -2.08 6.58
C VAL A 323 -0.63 -0.71 6.45
N ASP A 324 -1.80 -0.67 5.81
CA ASP A 324 -2.66 0.49 5.66
C ASP A 324 -4.09 0.19 6.08
N THR A 325 -4.88 1.25 6.30
CA THR A 325 -6.33 1.18 6.38
C THR A 325 -6.90 1.32 4.98
N TYR A 326 -7.58 0.31 4.47
CA TYR A 326 -8.24 0.34 3.17
C TYR A 326 -9.68 0.83 3.31
N LEU A 327 -10.08 1.70 2.41
CA LEU A 327 -11.35 2.41 2.45
C LEU A 327 -12.26 1.97 1.31
N TYR A 328 -13.55 2.23 1.48
CA TYR A 328 -14.52 2.14 0.39
C TYR A 328 -14.44 3.35 -0.56
N ASP A 329 -14.05 4.51 -0.01
CA ASP A 329 -13.85 5.78 -0.73
C ASP A 329 -12.65 6.48 -0.09
N ASN A 330 -11.59 6.66 -0.85
CA ASN A 330 -10.36 7.27 -0.37
C ASN A 330 -10.53 8.74 0.03
N MET A 331 -11.56 9.42 -0.48
CA MET A 331 -11.88 10.79 -0.06
C MET A 331 -12.36 10.88 1.39
N ALA A 332 -12.69 9.75 2.03
CA ALA A 332 -12.93 9.70 3.47
C ALA A 332 -11.65 9.87 4.31
N ASN A 333 -10.46 9.80 3.69
CA ASN A 333 -9.19 10.03 4.37
C ASN A 333 -8.87 11.53 4.40
N PRO A 334 -8.71 12.15 5.58
CA PRO A 334 -8.38 13.58 5.68
C PRO A 334 -7.13 13.98 4.90
N ALA A 335 -6.14 13.09 4.79
CA ALA A 335 -4.91 13.34 4.05
C ALA A 335 -5.15 13.58 2.54
N MET A 336 -6.22 13.03 1.96
CA MET A 336 -6.54 13.19 0.55
C MET A 336 -6.90 14.63 0.18
N TYR A 337 -7.47 15.39 1.11
CA TYR A 337 -7.79 16.82 0.91
C TYR A 337 -6.55 17.70 0.79
N ASN A 338 -5.42 17.26 1.34
CA ASN A 338 -4.16 18.00 1.40
C ASN A 338 -3.05 17.31 0.61
N PHE A 339 -3.39 16.28 -0.16
CA PHE A 339 -2.44 15.44 -0.90
C PHE A 339 -1.61 16.23 -1.92
N TYR A 340 -2.20 17.30 -2.50
CA TYR A 340 -1.54 18.11 -3.51
C TYR A 340 -0.78 19.29 -2.95
N THR A 341 0.22 19.73 -3.72
CA THR A 341 0.85 21.02 -3.55
C THR A 341 -0.14 22.14 -3.88
N GLN A 342 -0.34 23.07 -2.96
CA GLN A 342 -1.19 24.24 -3.14
C GLN A 342 -0.35 25.43 -3.57
N ALA A 343 -0.79 26.18 -4.60
CA ALA A 343 -0.13 27.42 -4.98
C ALA A 343 -0.58 28.59 -4.07
N TYR A 344 0.37 29.43 -3.64
CA TYR A 344 0.00 30.69 -3.00
C TYR A 344 -0.81 31.55 -4.00
N PRO A 345 -1.96 32.12 -3.60
CA PRO A 345 -2.80 32.90 -4.50
C PRO A 345 -2.08 34.08 -5.18
N ASN A 346 -1.02 34.58 -4.55
CA ASN A 346 -0.21 35.69 -5.05
C ASN A 346 1.16 35.26 -5.61
N ALA A 347 1.40 33.98 -5.80
CA ALA A 347 2.70 33.48 -6.30
C ALA A 347 3.10 34.13 -7.63
N ALA A 348 2.14 34.35 -8.53
CA ALA A 348 2.38 35.01 -9.81
C ALA A 348 2.81 36.49 -9.66
N GLU A 349 2.33 37.21 -8.65
CA GLU A 349 2.69 38.61 -8.39
C GLU A 349 4.17 38.77 -8.03
N TYR A 350 4.73 37.73 -7.40
CA TYR A 350 6.13 37.70 -6.99
C TYR A 350 7.01 36.92 -7.97
N ASN A 351 6.49 36.56 -9.13
CA ASN A 351 7.21 35.80 -10.16
C ASN A 351 7.79 34.47 -9.63
N LEU A 352 7.06 33.82 -8.72
CA LEU A 352 7.44 32.53 -8.11
C LEU A 352 6.94 31.32 -8.92
N LEU A 353 6.04 31.56 -9.90
CA LEU A 353 5.61 30.57 -10.88
C LEU A 353 6.36 30.86 -12.18
N THR A 354 7.56 30.32 -12.33
CA THR A 354 8.33 30.39 -13.59
C THR A 354 8.11 29.11 -14.37
N GLU A 355 7.93 29.25 -15.68
CA GLU A 355 7.84 28.13 -16.62
C GLU A 355 9.04 27.17 -16.42
N GLY A 356 8.78 25.93 -16.04
CA GLY A 356 9.82 24.91 -15.76
C GLY A 356 10.40 24.90 -14.35
N ALA A 357 9.82 25.62 -13.39
CA ALA A 357 10.20 25.56 -11.97
C ALA A 357 8.94 25.39 -11.09
N ASP A 358 8.32 24.24 -11.20
CA ASP A 358 6.95 23.98 -10.75
C ASP A 358 6.75 23.94 -9.22
N VAL A 359 7.82 24.12 -8.43
CA VAL A 359 7.75 24.03 -6.97
C VAL A 359 7.94 25.37 -6.25
N GLN A 360 8.24 26.46 -6.95
CA GLN A 360 8.38 27.77 -6.32
C GLN A 360 7.01 28.43 -6.14
N GLY A 361 6.74 28.91 -4.93
CA GLY A 361 5.46 29.53 -4.59
C GLY A 361 4.34 28.56 -4.29
N MET A 362 4.67 27.30 -4.00
CA MET A 362 3.74 26.26 -3.55
C MET A 362 3.95 25.91 -2.09
N TYR A 363 2.96 25.27 -1.49
CA TYR A 363 3.02 24.79 -0.11
C TYR A 363 2.22 23.51 0.04
N SER A 364 2.59 22.69 1.04
CA SER A 364 1.81 21.54 1.49
C SER A 364 1.23 21.80 2.87
N VAL A 365 0.09 21.21 3.15
CA VAL A 365 -0.63 21.38 4.42
C VAL A 365 -0.63 20.06 5.18
N TYR A 366 -0.13 20.08 6.41
CA TYR A 366 -0.10 18.96 7.34
C TYR A 366 -1.11 19.21 8.47
N GLN A 367 -2.40 19.02 8.20
CA GLN A 367 -3.48 19.28 9.17
C GLN A 367 -3.78 18.09 10.07
N GLU A 368 -3.42 16.90 9.62
CA GLU A 368 -3.82 15.64 10.25
C GLU A 368 -3.21 15.48 11.65
N GLY A 369 -2.06 16.10 11.90
CA GLY A 369 -1.32 15.92 13.15
C GLY A 369 -0.93 14.47 13.35
N ILE A 370 -1.34 13.86 14.48
CA ILE A 370 -1.12 12.44 14.76
C ILE A 370 -2.15 11.52 14.10
N TYR A 371 -3.23 12.08 13.55
CA TYR A 371 -4.37 11.33 13.04
C TYR A 371 -4.17 10.92 11.58
N LEU A 372 -3.19 10.06 11.33
CA LEU A 372 -2.90 9.43 10.05
C LEU A 372 -3.33 7.96 10.08
N GLY A 373 -3.90 7.48 8.95
CA GLY A 373 -4.31 6.09 8.78
C GLY A 373 -5.26 5.63 9.90
N TYR A 374 -5.03 4.43 10.44
CA TYR A 374 -5.89 3.84 11.48
C TYR A 374 -6.05 4.71 12.72
N ARG A 375 -5.05 5.54 13.07
CA ARG A 375 -5.17 6.45 14.23
C ARG A 375 -6.34 7.42 14.08
N TYR A 376 -6.61 7.89 12.84
CA TYR A 376 -7.79 8.69 12.56
C TYR A 376 -9.07 7.86 12.64
N PHE A 377 -9.16 6.80 11.86
CA PHE A 377 -10.41 6.05 11.70
C PHE A 377 -10.86 5.38 13.00
N GLU A 378 -9.92 4.84 13.77
CA GLU A 378 -10.23 4.18 15.03
C GLU A 378 -10.52 5.18 16.16
N THR A 379 -9.89 6.35 16.18
CA THR A 379 -10.23 7.40 17.15
C THR A 379 -11.61 7.97 16.87
N ARG A 380 -11.97 8.18 15.60
CA ARG A 380 -13.34 8.57 15.23
C ARG A 380 -14.38 7.52 15.63
N TYR A 381 -14.04 6.24 15.51
CA TYR A 381 -14.89 5.15 15.97
C TYR A 381 -15.06 5.16 17.50
N GLU A 382 -13.96 5.32 18.25
CA GLU A 382 -14.01 5.47 19.71
C GLU A 382 -14.91 6.64 20.11
N ASP A 383 -14.79 7.79 19.46
CA ASP A 383 -15.62 8.96 19.69
C ASP A 383 -17.12 8.65 19.55
N VAL A 384 -17.49 7.94 18.49
CA VAL A 384 -18.90 7.55 18.25
C VAL A 384 -19.39 6.60 19.34
N VAL A 385 -18.59 5.59 19.71
CA VAL A 385 -18.94 4.61 20.74
C VAL A 385 -19.10 5.24 22.11
N MET A 386 -18.20 6.16 22.46
CA MET A 386 -18.22 6.88 23.73
C MET A 386 -19.24 8.02 23.75
N GLY A 387 -19.79 8.41 22.59
CA GLY A 387 -20.74 9.50 22.47
C GLY A 387 -20.13 10.87 22.75
N THR A 388 -18.90 11.10 22.32
CA THR A 388 -18.25 12.41 22.49
C THR A 388 -18.95 13.47 21.64
N ALA A 389 -18.92 14.73 22.10
CA ALA A 389 -19.67 15.83 21.45
C ALA A 389 -19.22 16.13 20.01
N LYS A 390 -18.07 15.65 19.59
CA LYS A 390 -17.50 15.89 18.25
C LYS A 390 -17.47 14.62 17.36
N ALA A 391 -18.16 13.56 17.74
CA ALA A 391 -18.20 12.32 16.98
C ALA A 391 -18.75 12.51 15.55
N GLY A 392 -19.67 13.45 15.35
CA GLY A 392 -20.29 13.72 14.06
C GLY A 392 -21.16 12.54 13.60
N ASP A 393 -21.26 12.37 12.30
CA ASP A 393 -21.99 11.29 11.62
C ASP A 393 -21.10 10.15 11.14
N TYR A 394 -19.86 10.08 11.62
CA TYR A 394 -18.90 9.07 11.22
C TYR A 394 -19.44 7.65 11.45
N ASN A 395 -19.33 6.82 10.43
CA ASN A 395 -19.74 5.43 10.47
C ASN A 395 -18.59 4.55 9.96
N TRP A 396 -17.87 3.93 10.88
CA TRP A 396 -16.73 3.08 10.58
C TRP A 396 -17.07 1.99 9.56
N ALA A 397 -18.21 1.31 9.71
CA ALA A 397 -18.61 0.18 8.87
C ALA A 397 -18.92 0.56 7.40
N THR A 398 -19.18 1.83 7.12
CA THR A 398 -19.39 2.33 5.74
C THR A 398 -18.21 3.17 5.23
N THR A 399 -17.17 3.31 6.02
CA THR A 399 -15.96 4.06 5.68
C THR A 399 -14.77 3.14 5.44
N VAL A 400 -14.53 2.21 6.37
CA VAL A 400 -13.37 1.32 6.37
C VAL A 400 -13.75 -0.02 5.76
N ALA A 401 -13.09 -0.41 4.69
CA ALA A 401 -13.23 -1.71 4.07
C ALA A 401 -12.45 -2.78 4.85
N TYR A 402 -11.17 -2.50 5.11
CA TYR A 402 -10.31 -3.36 5.92
C TYR A 402 -9.42 -2.49 6.82
N PRO A 403 -9.37 -2.78 8.13
CA PRO A 403 -8.53 -2.03 9.06
C PRO A 403 -7.04 -2.33 8.88
N PHE A 404 -6.20 -1.43 9.35
CA PHE A 404 -4.76 -1.68 9.51
C PHE A 404 -4.54 -2.95 10.34
N GLY A 405 -3.63 -3.78 9.89
CA GLY A 405 -3.28 -5.04 10.54
C GLY A 405 -4.15 -6.23 10.11
N TYR A 406 -5.21 -6.02 9.32
CA TYR A 406 -6.10 -7.09 8.87
C TYR A 406 -5.39 -8.07 7.92
N GLY A 407 -5.63 -9.35 8.12
CA GLY A 407 -5.25 -10.44 7.24
C GLY A 407 -5.96 -11.73 7.69
N ASP A 408 -6.55 -12.44 6.73
CA ASP A 408 -7.18 -13.74 6.95
C ASP A 408 -6.20 -14.88 6.62
N SER A 409 -6.58 -16.09 6.95
CA SER A 409 -5.74 -17.28 6.78
C SER A 409 -6.58 -18.48 6.33
N TYR A 410 -5.91 -19.56 5.86
CA TYR A 410 -6.60 -20.83 5.61
C TYR A 410 -6.84 -21.64 6.90
N THR A 411 -6.35 -21.14 8.04
CA THR A 411 -6.57 -21.70 9.37
C THR A 411 -7.05 -20.62 10.33
N THR A 412 -7.32 -20.99 11.57
CA THR A 412 -7.78 -20.06 12.61
C THR A 412 -6.89 -20.14 13.82
N PHE A 413 -6.76 -19.03 14.54
CA PHE A 413 -5.94 -18.94 15.73
C PHE A 413 -6.77 -18.44 16.94
N ALA A 414 -6.34 -18.80 18.13
CA ALA A 414 -6.90 -18.30 19.38
C ALA A 414 -5.78 -17.81 20.31
N TYR A 415 -6.02 -16.66 20.95
CA TYR A 415 -5.14 -16.10 21.97
C TYR A 415 -5.64 -16.47 23.37
N SER A 416 -4.71 -16.81 24.25
CA SER A 416 -4.99 -17.10 25.65
C SER A 416 -3.82 -16.68 26.54
N ASN A 417 -4.05 -16.67 27.85
CA ASN A 417 -3.02 -16.35 28.86
C ASN A 417 -2.35 -14.98 28.64
N PHE A 418 -3.09 -13.98 28.09
CA PHE A 418 -2.57 -12.64 27.93
C PHE A 418 -2.17 -12.06 29.29
N ASN A 419 -0.95 -11.57 29.40
CA ASN A 419 -0.43 -10.96 30.60
C ASN A 419 0.56 -9.84 30.27
N VAL A 420 0.59 -8.80 31.09
CA VAL A 420 1.52 -7.69 30.97
C VAL A 420 2.26 -7.54 32.29
N THR A 421 3.59 -7.50 32.23
CA THR A 421 4.45 -7.19 33.37
C THR A 421 5.24 -5.91 33.12
N GLU A 422 5.43 -5.12 34.16
CA GLU A 422 6.13 -3.83 34.09
C GLU A 422 7.53 -3.96 34.72
N SER A 423 8.51 -3.34 34.06
CA SER A 423 9.85 -3.07 34.59
C SER A 423 10.12 -1.57 34.64
N ASP A 424 11.32 -1.14 35.03
CA ASP A 424 11.67 0.29 35.11
C ASP A 424 11.58 0.99 33.74
N ASP A 425 11.92 0.31 32.66
CA ASP A 425 12.09 0.87 31.31
C ASP A 425 11.17 0.27 30.23
N ALA A 426 10.47 -0.83 30.54
CA ALA A 426 9.68 -1.55 29.55
C ALA A 426 8.46 -2.25 30.17
N PHE A 427 7.52 -2.60 29.29
CA PHE A 427 6.47 -3.59 29.51
C PHE A 427 6.81 -4.86 28.73
N THR A 428 6.55 -6.02 29.33
CA THR A 428 6.64 -7.31 28.66
C THR A 428 5.24 -7.89 28.56
N VAL A 429 4.79 -8.05 27.31
CA VAL A 429 3.50 -8.68 26.98
C VAL A 429 3.76 -10.13 26.63
N THR A 430 3.04 -11.05 27.26
CA THR A 430 3.10 -12.48 26.98
C THR A 430 1.72 -13.03 26.70
N LEU A 431 1.60 -13.95 25.76
CA LEU A 431 0.37 -14.68 25.46
C LEU A 431 0.69 -16.00 24.78
N LYS A 432 -0.29 -16.89 24.78
CA LYS A 432 -0.24 -18.16 24.05
C LYS A 432 -1.11 -18.06 22.79
N VAL A 433 -0.54 -18.40 21.63
CA VAL A 433 -1.23 -18.55 20.36
C VAL A 433 -1.44 -20.02 20.08
N THR A 434 -2.65 -20.41 19.70
CA THR A 434 -3.00 -21.80 19.35
C THR A 434 -3.63 -21.82 17.97
N ASN A 435 -3.13 -22.64 17.06
CA ASN A 435 -3.83 -22.95 15.81
C ASN A 435 -5.06 -23.82 16.12
N THR A 436 -6.26 -23.24 15.97
CA THR A 436 -7.55 -23.91 16.25
C THR A 436 -8.18 -24.54 15.01
N GLY A 437 -7.58 -24.33 13.84
CA GLY A 437 -8.00 -24.97 12.59
C GLY A 437 -7.77 -26.48 12.60
N LYS A 438 -8.29 -27.15 11.59
CA LYS A 438 -8.25 -28.62 11.52
C LYS A 438 -7.39 -29.17 10.38
N THR A 439 -7.08 -28.33 9.40
CA THR A 439 -6.53 -28.77 8.10
C THR A 439 -5.15 -28.18 7.83
N TYR A 440 -5.00 -26.87 8.00
CA TYR A 440 -3.80 -26.18 7.57
C TYR A 440 -2.90 -25.82 8.74
N SER A 441 -1.60 -26.01 8.55
CA SER A 441 -0.57 -25.39 9.40
C SER A 441 -0.40 -23.94 8.96
N GLY A 442 -0.13 -23.02 9.88
CA GLY A 442 0.03 -21.62 9.54
C GLY A 442 0.78 -20.84 10.61
N LYS A 443 1.12 -19.62 10.28
CA LYS A 443 1.70 -18.63 11.19
C LYS A 443 0.66 -17.60 11.56
N GLU A 444 0.79 -17.01 12.74
CA GLU A 444 -0.03 -15.91 13.21
C GLU A 444 0.81 -14.69 13.52
N THR A 445 0.36 -13.52 13.07
CA THR A 445 0.98 -12.23 13.39
C THR A 445 0.28 -11.58 14.58
N VAL A 446 0.85 -11.76 15.77
CA VAL A 446 0.36 -11.12 16.99
C VAL A 446 0.73 -9.65 16.97
N GLN A 447 -0.26 -8.77 17.08
CA GLN A 447 -0.10 -7.32 17.13
C GLN A 447 -0.49 -6.82 18.53
N VAL A 448 0.39 -6.05 19.16
CA VAL A 448 0.13 -5.44 20.48
C VAL A 448 -0.09 -3.95 20.30
N TYR A 449 -1.24 -3.51 20.77
CA TYR A 449 -1.64 -2.10 20.77
C TYR A 449 -1.76 -1.57 22.18
N PHE A 450 -1.58 -0.26 22.31
CA PHE A 450 -1.81 0.45 23.57
C PHE A 450 -2.69 1.67 23.35
N GLN A 451 -3.31 2.12 24.44
CA GLN A 451 -3.90 3.44 24.57
C GLN A 451 -3.33 4.11 25.80
N SER A 452 -2.80 5.30 25.63
CA SER A 452 -2.31 6.15 26.73
C SER A 452 -3.46 6.89 27.42
N PRO A 453 -3.29 7.34 28.68
CA PRO A 453 -4.28 8.20 29.32
C PRO A 453 -4.41 9.54 28.60
N TYR A 454 -5.62 10.08 28.52
CA TYR A 454 -5.90 11.42 28.01
C TYR A 454 -6.25 12.33 29.19
N THR A 455 -5.24 13.07 29.65
CA THR A 455 -5.26 13.79 30.94
C THR A 455 -5.82 15.21 30.79
N ASP A 456 -6.11 15.85 31.91
CA ASP A 456 -6.49 17.27 31.89
C ASP A 456 -5.32 18.18 31.47
N TYR A 457 -4.07 17.73 31.71
CA TYR A 457 -2.89 18.41 31.18
C TYR A 457 -2.88 18.37 29.64
N ASP A 458 -3.15 17.22 29.02
CA ASP A 458 -3.21 17.08 27.57
C ASP A 458 -4.25 18.03 26.98
N LYS A 459 -5.46 18.02 27.51
CA LYS A 459 -6.57 18.88 27.07
C LYS A 459 -6.23 20.38 27.19
N ALA A 460 -5.58 20.77 28.31
CA ALA A 460 -5.20 22.16 28.56
C ALA A 460 -4.07 22.65 27.63
N ASN A 461 -3.23 21.75 27.13
CA ASN A 461 -2.07 22.07 26.30
C ASN A 461 -2.26 21.68 24.81
N GLY A 462 -3.45 21.22 24.42
CA GLY A 462 -3.75 20.84 23.05
C GLY A 462 -2.94 19.64 22.57
N ILE A 463 -2.68 18.68 23.48
CA ILE A 463 -2.00 17.41 23.15
C ILE A 463 -3.08 16.41 22.74
N GLU A 464 -2.89 15.78 21.61
CA GLU A 464 -3.81 14.80 21.05
C GLU A 464 -3.34 13.37 21.34
N LYS A 465 -4.28 12.44 21.47
CA LYS A 465 -4.04 11.00 21.71
C LYS A 465 -4.90 10.17 20.78
N ALA A 466 -4.32 9.12 20.22
CA ALA A 466 -5.07 8.16 19.41
C ALA A 466 -5.78 7.11 20.29
N ALA A 467 -6.88 6.55 19.78
CA ALA A 467 -7.64 5.49 20.44
C ALA A 467 -6.83 4.21 20.63
N ALA A 468 -5.95 3.91 19.68
CA ALA A 468 -4.99 2.81 19.77
C ALA A 468 -3.74 3.12 18.95
N GLU A 469 -2.60 2.64 19.42
CA GLU A 469 -1.33 2.71 18.70
C GLU A 469 -0.62 1.36 18.75
N LEU A 470 -0.12 0.89 17.60
CA LEU A 470 0.70 -0.33 17.54
C LEU A 470 2.03 -0.06 18.26
N CYS A 471 2.36 -0.89 19.25
CA CYS A 471 3.61 -0.75 20.01
C CYS A 471 4.53 -1.98 19.95
N GLY A 472 4.09 -3.04 19.30
CA GLY A 472 4.93 -4.21 19.07
C GLY A 472 4.18 -5.30 18.31
N PHE A 473 4.91 -6.15 17.64
CA PHE A 473 4.35 -7.33 16.99
C PHE A 473 5.37 -8.48 16.96
N ALA A 474 4.86 -9.68 16.79
CA ALA A 474 5.67 -10.87 16.58
C ALA A 474 4.89 -11.89 15.74
N LYS A 475 5.58 -12.61 14.88
CA LYS A 475 5.00 -13.71 14.10
C LYS A 475 5.43 -15.05 14.71
N THR A 476 4.49 -15.98 14.85
CA THR A 476 4.79 -17.32 15.35
C THR A 476 5.61 -18.13 14.35
N ASP A 477 6.19 -19.21 14.80
CA ASP A 477 6.59 -20.31 13.93
C ASP A 477 5.35 -20.93 13.24
N VAL A 478 5.57 -21.86 12.30
CA VAL A 478 4.48 -22.60 11.65
C VAL A 478 3.84 -23.53 12.67
N LEU A 479 2.61 -23.26 13.06
CA LEU A 479 1.83 -24.06 14.00
C LEU A 479 0.95 -25.07 13.26
N ALA A 480 1.15 -26.35 13.50
CA ALA A 480 0.24 -27.40 13.04
C ALA A 480 -1.12 -27.27 13.73
N PRO A 481 -2.21 -27.87 13.16
CA PRO A 481 -3.51 -27.93 13.81
C PRO A 481 -3.42 -28.41 15.26
N GLY A 482 -3.92 -27.61 16.20
CA GLY A 482 -3.88 -27.87 17.66
C GLY A 482 -2.54 -27.54 18.35
N ALA A 483 -1.49 -27.17 17.62
CA ALA A 483 -0.22 -26.72 18.21
C ALA A 483 -0.34 -25.29 18.75
N SER A 484 0.52 -24.98 19.73
CA SER A 484 0.56 -23.68 20.39
C SER A 484 1.98 -23.19 20.58
N GLU A 485 2.16 -21.89 20.65
CA GLU A 485 3.40 -21.18 20.95
C GLU A 485 3.15 -20.09 21.98
N ASP A 486 4.10 -19.88 22.89
CA ASP A 486 4.08 -18.76 23.82
C ASP A 486 4.86 -17.58 23.20
N VAL A 487 4.18 -16.48 22.93
CA VAL A 487 4.74 -15.29 22.31
C VAL A 487 5.08 -14.26 23.38
N THR A 488 6.23 -13.61 23.26
CA THR A 488 6.71 -12.56 24.17
C THR A 488 7.11 -11.31 23.37
N ILE A 489 6.53 -10.17 23.71
CA ILE A 489 6.78 -8.87 23.06
C ILE A 489 7.19 -7.86 24.13
N THR A 490 8.36 -7.24 23.94
CA THR A 490 8.86 -6.18 24.84
C THR A 490 8.58 -4.82 24.24
N VAL A 491 7.85 -3.99 24.98
CA VAL A 491 7.49 -2.62 24.63
C VAL A 491 8.24 -1.66 25.54
N LYS A 492 9.12 -0.85 25.00
CA LYS A 492 9.85 0.16 25.77
C LYS A 492 8.91 1.28 26.18
N LYS A 493 9.02 1.76 27.41
CA LYS A 493 8.25 2.94 27.88
C LYS A 493 8.50 4.19 27.02
N SER A 494 9.68 4.27 26.39
CA SER A 494 10.00 5.33 25.44
C SER A 494 9.12 5.35 24.20
N GLU A 495 8.53 4.21 23.80
CA GLU A 495 7.62 4.11 22.64
C GLU A 495 6.20 4.61 22.96
N LEU A 496 5.87 4.74 24.24
CA LEU A 496 4.53 5.17 24.69
C LEU A 496 4.43 6.69 24.93
N ARG A 497 5.52 7.42 24.63
CA ARG A 497 5.59 8.87 24.86
C ARG A 497 4.82 9.66 23.80
N THR A 498 4.26 10.78 24.24
CA THR A 498 3.63 11.78 23.38
C THR A 498 4.49 13.04 23.33
N TYR A 499 4.53 13.73 22.21
CA TYR A 499 5.25 14.99 22.09
C TYR A 499 4.37 16.17 22.50
N ASP A 500 4.76 16.92 23.51
CA ASP A 500 4.13 18.17 23.91
C ASP A 500 4.80 19.34 23.18
N ALA A 501 4.19 19.80 22.10
CA ALA A 501 4.70 20.88 21.28
C ALA A 501 4.50 22.27 21.91
N ASN A 502 3.51 22.43 22.78
CA ASN A 502 3.03 23.73 23.22
C ASN A 502 3.67 24.20 24.54
N ASN A 503 3.84 23.30 25.51
CA ASN A 503 4.29 23.65 26.85
C ASN A 503 5.67 23.07 27.16
N ALA A 504 5.80 21.74 27.31
CA ALA A 504 7.08 21.11 27.68
C ALA A 504 8.10 21.12 26.52
N LYS A 505 7.64 21.16 25.27
CA LYS A 505 8.46 21.14 24.04
C LYS A 505 9.41 19.93 23.98
N THR A 506 8.92 18.81 24.46
CA THR A 506 9.64 17.54 24.52
C THR A 506 8.64 16.38 24.57
N TYR A 507 9.17 15.16 24.52
CA TYR A 507 8.38 13.96 24.77
C TYR A 507 8.04 13.84 26.26
N ILE A 508 6.77 13.57 26.55
CA ILE A 508 6.23 13.33 27.88
C ILE A 508 5.66 11.93 27.99
N LEU A 509 5.63 11.39 29.19
CA LEU A 509 4.94 10.16 29.54
C LEU A 509 3.97 10.50 30.68
N ASP A 510 2.68 10.44 30.39
CA ASP A 510 1.65 10.83 31.34
C ASP A 510 1.47 9.79 32.43
N ALA A 511 1.12 10.25 33.61
CA ALA A 511 0.68 9.40 34.71
C ALA A 511 -0.81 9.04 34.51
N GLY A 512 -1.15 7.76 34.59
CA GLY A 512 -2.52 7.29 34.45
C GLY A 512 -2.59 5.85 34.02
N ASP A 513 -3.79 5.43 33.63
CA ASP A 513 -4.06 4.08 33.18
C ASP A 513 -3.69 3.91 31.69
N TYR A 514 -2.79 2.97 31.41
CA TYR A 514 -2.45 2.51 30.08
C TYR A 514 -3.16 1.20 29.81
N TYR A 515 -3.84 1.12 28.67
CA TYR A 515 -4.50 -0.11 28.22
C TYR A 515 -3.62 -0.80 27.20
N PHE A 516 -3.34 -2.09 27.39
CA PHE A 516 -2.65 -2.94 26.44
C PHE A 516 -3.56 -4.06 25.95
N THR A 517 -3.51 -4.36 24.68
CA THR A 517 -4.23 -5.48 24.09
C THR A 517 -3.42 -6.15 23.00
N ALA A 518 -3.56 -7.47 22.86
CA ALA A 518 -3.18 -8.20 21.66
C ALA A 518 -4.41 -8.37 20.78
N ALA A 519 -4.28 -8.07 19.50
CA ALA A 519 -5.38 -8.12 18.54
C ALA A 519 -4.86 -8.54 17.15
N THR A 520 -5.78 -8.90 16.27
CA THR A 520 -5.50 -9.27 14.87
C THR A 520 -5.43 -8.04 13.95
N ASP A 521 -5.97 -6.91 14.39
CA ASP A 521 -6.02 -5.64 13.66
C ASP A 521 -6.33 -4.47 14.60
N SER A 522 -6.24 -3.24 14.08
CA SER A 522 -6.46 -2.01 14.84
C SER A 522 -7.90 -1.85 15.36
N HIS A 523 -8.90 -2.30 14.61
CA HIS A 523 -10.29 -2.18 15.01
C HIS A 523 -10.65 -3.13 16.18
N ASN A 524 -10.18 -4.36 16.11
CA ASN A 524 -10.28 -5.30 17.22
C ASN A 524 -9.55 -4.79 18.47
N ALA A 525 -8.41 -4.12 18.28
CA ALA A 525 -7.68 -3.51 19.39
C ALA A 525 -8.52 -2.43 20.09
N VAL A 526 -9.13 -1.51 19.35
CA VAL A 526 -10.00 -0.47 19.93
C VAL A 526 -11.23 -1.09 20.60
N ASN A 527 -11.84 -2.08 20.00
CA ASN A 527 -12.99 -2.80 20.61
C ASN A 527 -12.60 -3.46 21.93
N ASN A 528 -11.42 -4.09 22.03
CA ASN A 528 -10.93 -4.68 23.27
C ASN A 528 -10.70 -3.60 24.36
N ILE A 529 -10.13 -2.46 24.01
CA ILE A 529 -9.87 -1.34 24.92
C ILE A 529 -11.20 -0.74 25.39
N LEU A 530 -12.15 -0.50 24.49
CA LEU A 530 -13.48 -0.02 24.83
C LEU A 530 -14.21 -0.98 25.78
N ALA A 531 -14.13 -2.28 25.54
CA ALA A 531 -14.70 -3.29 26.42
C ALA A 531 -14.07 -3.24 27.83
N ALA A 532 -12.73 -3.06 27.92
CA ALA A 532 -12.03 -2.90 29.20
C ALA A 532 -12.46 -1.63 29.95
N LYS A 533 -12.83 -0.58 29.22
CA LYS A 533 -13.38 0.68 29.77
C LYS A 533 -14.87 0.58 30.12
N GLY A 534 -15.53 -0.55 29.83
CA GLY A 534 -16.95 -0.75 30.09
C GLY A 534 -17.89 -0.28 28.98
N TYR A 535 -17.36 0.06 27.81
CA TYR A 535 -18.12 0.42 26.61
C TYR A 535 -18.32 -0.82 25.74
N THR A 536 -19.29 -1.67 26.08
CA THR A 536 -19.69 -2.78 25.20
C THR A 536 -20.86 -2.34 24.31
N LEU A 537 -20.63 -2.30 23.02
CA LEU A 537 -21.72 -2.13 22.06
C LEU A 537 -22.47 -3.45 21.95
N THR A 538 -23.69 -3.48 22.49
CA THR A 538 -24.64 -4.55 22.14
C THR A 538 -25.01 -4.39 20.67
N GLY A 539 -25.31 -5.48 19.95
CA GLY A 539 -25.74 -5.41 18.55
C GLY A 539 -26.94 -4.47 18.33
N ALA A 540 -27.81 -4.30 19.35
CA ALA A 540 -28.88 -3.32 19.33
C ALA A 540 -28.40 -1.87 19.34
N LYS A 541 -27.35 -1.55 20.08
CA LYS A 541 -26.78 -0.21 20.13
C LYS A 541 -26.06 0.16 18.83
N MET A 542 -25.36 -0.79 18.22
CA MET A 542 -24.75 -0.61 16.89
C MET A 542 -25.82 -0.35 15.82
N LYS A 543 -26.88 -1.13 15.78
CA LYS A 543 -28.00 -0.89 14.85
C LYS A 543 -28.63 0.49 15.04
N GLU A 544 -28.78 0.94 16.28
CA GLU A 544 -29.29 2.29 16.58
C GLU A 544 -28.37 3.36 16.00
N ILE A 545 -27.06 3.29 16.25
CA ILE A 545 -26.08 4.25 15.75
C ILE A 545 -26.08 4.27 14.21
N GLN A 546 -26.06 3.11 13.57
CA GLN A 546 -26.09 3.00 12.12
C GLN A 546 -27.37 3.61 11.50
N ALA A 547 -28.54 3.33 12.08
CA ALA A 547 -29.80 3.88 11.62
C ALA A 547 -29.87 5.40 11.79
N VAL A 548 -29.39 5.93 12.92
CA VAL A 548 -29.33 7.37 13.19
C VAL A 548 -28.43 8.06 12.17
N ASN A 549 -27.23 7.51 11.93
CA ASN A 549 -26.29 8.09 10.99
C ASN A 549 -26.80 8.02 9.54
N ALA A 550 -27.42 6.92 9.13
CA ALA A 550 -28.05 6.81 7.80
C ALA A 550 -29.12 7.90 7.59
N CYS A 551 -30.01 8.08 8.57
CA CYS A 551 -31.04 9.11 8.49
C CYS A 551 -30.46 10.53 8.40
N ARG A 552 -29.45 10.85 9.19
CA ARG A 552 -28.76 12.15 9.16
C ARG A 552 -28.12 12.40 7.81
N ARG A 553 -27.37 11.45 7.28
CA ARG A 553 -26.71 11.53 5.96
C ARG A 553 -27.72 11.78 4.84
N ASP A 554 -28.80 11.02 4.81
CA ASP A 554 -29.85 11.19 3.80
C ASP A 554 -30.54 12.56 3.88
N ALA A 555 -30.70 13.10 5.09
CA ALA A 555 -31.26 14.43 5.28
C ALA A 555 -30.31 15.54 4.81
N VAL A 556 -29.02 15.38 5.05
CA VAL A 556 -28.00 16.31 4.57
C VAL A 556 -27.90 16.27 3.04
N ALA A 557 -27.94 15.09 2.43
CA ALA A 557 -27.99 14.93 0.98
C ALA A 557 -29.24 15.59 0.34
N LYS A 558 -30.32 15.69 1.10
CA LYS A 558 -31.56 16.39 0.71
C LYS A 558 -31.56 17.90 1.05
N GLY A 559 -30.43 18.44 1.50
CA GLY A 559 -30.23 19.87 1.74
C GLY A 559 -30.46 20.35 3.17
N MET A 560 -30.63 19.46 4.16
CA MET A 560 -30.65 19.83 5.57
C MET A 560 -29.23 20.16 6.03
N LYS A 561 -29.07 21.14 6.93
CA LYS A 561 -27.77 21.39 7.53
C LYS A 561 -27.40 20.25 8.49
N LEU A 562 -26.12 19.89 8.54
CA LEU A 562 -25.61 18.81 9.40
C LEU A 562 -25.98 19.05 10.88
N GLU A 563 -25.81 20.28 11.39
CA GLU A 563 -26.17 20.65 12.75
C GLU A 563 -27.66 20.38 13.05
N GLU A 564 -28.55 20.74 12.12
CA GLU A 564 -29.99 20.49 12.25
C GLU A 564 -30.30 18.98 12.27
N ALA A 565 -29.62 18.20 11.42
CA ALA A 565 -29.80 16.75 11.37
C ALA A 565 -29.32 16.08 12.66
N MET A 566 -28.19 16.55 13.22
CA MET A 566 -27.64 16.04 14.48
C MET A 566 -28.54 16.36 15.68
N ASP A 567 -29.10 17.54 15.75
CA ASP A 567 -30.02 17.95 16.82
C ASP A 567 -31.37 17.21 16.74
N LYS A 568 -31.83 16.93 15.52
CA LYS A 568 -33.13 16.33 15.27
C LYS A 568 -33.21 14.84 15.53
N TRP A 569 -32.14 14.09 15.23
CA TRP A 569 -32.12 12.64 15.38
C TRP A 569 -30.92 12.20 16.20
N GLN A 570 -31.18 11.80 17.43
CA GLN A 570 -30.16 11.36 18.39
C GLN A 570 -30.35 9.90 18.80
N THR A 571 -31.57 9.36 18.67
CA THR A 571 -31.93 8.00 19.06
C THR A 571 -32.83 7.36 18.01
N MET A 572 -32.91 6.01 18.00
CA MET A 572 -33.79 5.22 17.14
C MET A 572 -35.26 5.70 17.20
N GLU A 573 -35.73 6.10 18.38
CA GLU A 573 -37.13 6.52 18.57
C GLU A 573 -37.48 7.82 17.85
N GLN A 574 -36.48 8.67 17.59
CA GLN A 574 -36.67 9.92 16.88
C GLN A 574 -36.65 9.78 15.37
N LEU A 575 -36.20 8.64 14.84
CA LEU A 575 -36.06 8.43 13.40
C LEU A 575 -37.43 8.27 12.71
N PRO A 576 -37.53 8.61 11.41
CA PRO A 576 -38.62 8.18 10.56
C PRO A 576 -38.76 6.66 10.53
N ALA A 577 -39.96 6.19 10.23
CA ALA A 577 -40.29 4.75 10.31
C ALA A 577 -39.42 3.87 9.40
N GLU A 578 -39.03 4.38 8.26
CA GLU A 578 -38.19 3.72 7.26
C GLU A 578 -36.76 3.41 7.77
N TYR A 579 -36.28 4.06 8.81
CA TYR A 579 -34.95 3.85 9.40
C TYR A 579 -34.98 3.02 10.69
N ARG A 580 -36.17 2.58 11.14
CA ARG A 580 -36.33 1.84 12.41
C ARG A 580 -36.35 0.31 12.27
N SER A 581 -36.17 -0.20 11.04
CA SER A 581 -36.27 -1.64 10.72
C SER A 581 -35.01 -2.43 11.10
#